data_007d09ffd94f4ac8a1e5a14f48dde543
#
_entry.id   007d09ffd94f4ac8a1e5a14f48dde543
#
_cell.length_a   1.000
_cell.length_b   1.000
_cell.length_c   1.000
_cell.angle_alpha   90.00
_cell.angle_beta   90.00
_cell.angle_gamma   90.00
#
_symmetry.space_group_name_H-M   'P 1'
#
loop_
_entity.id
_entity.type
_entity.pdbx_description
1 polymer ?
#
loop_
_entity_poly.entity_id
_entity_poly.type
_entity_poly.pdbx_seq_one_letter_code
_entity_poly.pdbx_strand_id
1 'polypeptide(L)'
;MNKFFTSESVTEGHPDKICDQISDAVLDAILAKDPEARVACECACCTGLILVMGEISTDCYVDIQQIARKTVEEIGYTRAKFGFDASTCGVITSINEQSKDIALGVDSSVEHRSSGDIADKVGAGDQGMMFGYATDETEEYMPIALTLAHKLTKKLSEVRKSGLLPYLRPDGKSQVTVEYDGNEVKRIDTVVVSSQHSDEVSTERLREDILREVIKAVLPKELLDENTKYYINPTGRFEIGGPHGDSGLTGRKIIVDTYGGSCPHGGGAFSGKDPTKVDRSAAYMARYICKNVVAAGLAKKCTLELSYAIGVAKPISVFVNTESTGVLSDGEIADIVNKEFDLRPYSIIKTLNLRTPIYRNTASYGHFGRSEFPWERLDRVEDLKKYIK
;
A
#
# COMPACT_ATOMS: atom_id res chain seq x y z
N MET A 1 12.29 26.69 -12.78
CA MET A 1 12.33 26.90 -11.30
C MET A 1 12.45 25.52 -10.69
N ASN A 2 13.51 25.27 -9.93
CA ASN A 2 13.71 23.96 -9.30
C ASN A 2 12.58 23.67 -8.32
N LYS A 3 11.98 22.50 -8.45
CA LYS A 3 10.91 22.00 -7.58
C LYS A 3 11.46 20.85 -6.76
N PHE A 4 11.17 20.81 -5.47
CA PHE A 4 11.52 19.70 -4.60
C PHE A 4 10.26 18.92 -4.23
N PHE A 5 10.34 17.60 -4.27
CA PHE A 5 9.26 16.72 -3.84
C PHE A 5 9.81 15.63 -2.92
N THR A 6 9.08 15.36 -1.85
CA THR A 6 9.51 14.43 -0.81
C THR A 6 8.47 13.36 -0.59
N SER A 7 8.93 12.10 -0.51
CA SER A 7 8.11 10.98 -0.06
C SER A 7 8.81 10.20 1.04
N GLU A 8 8.04 9.50 1.85
CA GLU A 8 8.52 8.67 2.94
C GLU A 8 8.06 7.23 2.84
N SER A 9 8.73 6.34 3.53
CA SER A 9 8.35 4.95 3.73
C SER A 9 8.76 4.46 5.12
N VAL A 10 8.15 3.36 5.55
CA VAL A 10 8.45 2.72 6.83
C VAL A 10 8.73 1.23 6.64
N THR A 11 9.49 0.64 7.57
CA THR A 11 9.76 -0.81 7.53
C THR A 11 8.54 -1.63 7.96
N GLU A 12 8.59 -2.93 7.70
CA GLU A 12 7.60 -3.91 8.17
C GLU A 12 7.41 -3.91 9.70
N GLY A 13 8.42 -3.46 10.45
CA GLY A 13 8.39 -3.41 11.92
C GLY A 13 7.87 -2.10 12.51
N HIS A 14 7.49 -1.13 11.68
CA HIS A 14 6.79 0.06 12.15
C HIS A 14 5.43 -0.31 12.77
N PRO A 15 5.01 0.27 13.90
CA PRO A 15 3.78 -0.13 14.61
C PRO A 15 2.53 -0.20 13.73
N ASP A 16 2.29 0.83 12.89
CA ASP A 16 1.14 0.83 11.97
C ASP A 16 1.25 -0.30 10.94
N LYS A 17 2.46 -0.61 10.44
CA LYS A 17 2.64 -1.69 9.46
C LYS A 17 2.58 -3.08 10.08
N ILE A 18 2.88 -3.23 11.36
CA ILE A 18 2.57 -4.47 12.10
C ILE A 18 1.06 -4.72 12.09
N CYS A 19 0.27 -3.69 12.37
CA CYS A 19 -1.20 -3.78 12.37
C CYS A 19 -1.75 -4.12 10.98
N ASP A 20 -1.26 -3.45 9.93
CA ASP A 20 -1.66 -3.75 8.55
C ASP A 20 -1.35 -5.20 8.16
N GLN A 21 -0.15 -5.69 8.51
CA GLN A 21 0.24 -7.08 8.22
C GLN A 21 -0.59 -8.10 8.99
N ILE A 22 -0.95 -7.83 10.24
CA ILE A 22 -1.84 -8.72 11.02
C ILE A 22 -3.23 -8.76 10.39
N SER A 23 -3.81 -7.58 10.07
CA SER A 23 -5.13 -7.47 9.46
C SER A 23 -5.21 -8.23 8.12
N ASP A 24 -4.20 -8.07 7.27
CA ASP A 24 -4.13 -8.77 5.98
C ASP A 24 -3.77 -10.26 6.12
N ALA A 25 -3.01 -10.66 7.14
CA ALA A 25 -2.75 -12.08 7.41
C ALA A 25 -4.02 -12.81 7.87
N VAL A 26 -4.89 -12.15 8.64
CA VAL A 26 -6.20 -12.68 9.01
C VAL A 26 -7.09 -12.81 7.78
N LEU A 27 -7.14 -11.77 6.94
CA LEU A 27 -7.88 -11.78 5.68
C LEU A 27 -7.42 -12.95 4.78
N ASP A 28 -6.14 -13.11 4.54
CA ASP A 28 -5.59 -14.17 3.69
C ASP A 28 -5.89 -15.57 4.24
N ALA A 29 -5.81 -15.75 5.56
CA ALA A 29 -6.13 -17.02 6.19
C ALA A 29 -7.61 -17.43 6.04
N ILE A 30 -8.50 -16.43 6.01
CA ILE A 30 -9.93 -16.64 5.77
C ILE A 30 -10.18 -16.91 4.29
N LEU A 31 -9.70 -16.06 3.37
CA LEU A 31 -9.91 -16.21 1.93
C LEU A 31 -9.36 -17.51 1.37
N ALA A 32 -8.30 -18.06 1.96
CA ALA A 32 -7.76 -19.38 1.59
C ALA A 32 -8.75 -20.53 1.83
N LYS A 33 -9.73 -20.36 2.72
CA LYS A 33 -10.73 -21.38 3.07
C LYS A 33 -12.14 -21.00 2.58
N ASP A 34 -12.45 -19.71 2.59
CA ASP A 34 -13.73 -19.13 2.22
C ASP A 34 -13.51 -17.88 1.35
N PRO A 35 -13.40 -18.03 0.02
CA PRO A 35 -13.18 -16.89 -0.89
C PRO A 35 -14.34 -15.90 -0.94
N GLU A 36 -15.52 -16.28 -0.49
CA GLU A 36 -16.71 -15.40 -0.47
C GLU A 36 -16.90 -14.66 0.87
N ALA A 37 -16.03 -14.89 1.86
CA ALA A 37 -16.09 -14.26 3.16
C ALA A 37 -16.16 -12.73 3.09
N ARG A 38 -16.85 -12.15 4.06
CA ARG A 38 -16.87 -10.70 4.30
C ARG A 38 -15.96 -10.38 5.47
N VAL A 39 -14.94 -9.58 5.23
CA VAL A 39 -13.91 -9.27 6.21
C VAL A 39 -13.65 -7.77 6.26
N ALA A 40 -13.78 -7.21 7.43
CA ALA A 40 -13.31 -5.88 7.81
C ALA A 40 -12.54 -6.07 9.13
N CYS A 41 -11.24 -6.34 9.04
CA CYS A 41 -10.38 -6.65 10.17
C CYS A 41 -9.43 -5.48 10.45
N GLU A 42 -9.50 -4.93 11.63
CA GLU A 42 -8.62 -3.88 12.11
C GLU A 42 -7.76 -4.37 13.27
N CYS A 43 -6.59 -3.76 13.41
CA CYS A 43 -5.66 -4.09 14.47
C CYS A 43 -5.15 -2.80 15.14
N ALA A 44 -4.95 -2.85 16.44
CA ALA A 44 -4.19 -1.87 17.19
C ALA A 44 -3.09 -2.56 17.98
N CYS A 45 -1.92 -1.92 18.12
CA CYS A 45 -0.85 -2.43 18.96
C CYS A 45 -0.21 -1.31 19.78
N CYS A 46 0.25 -1.66 20.98
CA CYS A 46 1.04 -0.82 21.86
C CYS A 46 1.97 -1.69 22.70
N THR A 47 2.65 -1.11 23.71
CA THR A 47 3.55 -1.86 24.58
C THR A 47 2.89 -3.13 25.13
N GLY A 48 3.37 -4.29 24.68
CA GLY A 48 2.95 -5.60 25.18
C GLY A 48 1.53 -6.06 24.83
N LEU A 49 0.81 -5.35 23.94
CA LEU A 49 -0.58 -5.65 23.60
C LEU A 49 -0.86 -5.55 22.10
N ILE A 50 -1.64 -6.50 21.61
CA ILE A 50 -2.30 -6.47 20.28
C ILE A 50 -3.80 -6.63 20.50
N LEU A 51 -4.60 -5.74 19.90
CA LEU A 51 -6.05 -5.84 19.81
C LEU A 51 -6.40 -6.06 18.35
N VAL A 52 -7.07 -7.17 18.02
CA VAL A 52 -7.66 -7.44 16.70
C VAL A 52 -9.16 -7.34 16.83
N MET A 53 -9.77 -6.47 16.02
CA MET A 53 -11.21 -6.16 16.09
C MET A 53 -11.79 -6.03 14.69
N GLY A 54 -13.11 -6.03 14.60
CA GLY A 54 -13.81 -5.79 13.33
C GLY A 54 -15.00 -6.72 13.12
N GLU A 55 -15.48 -6.74 11.87
CA GLU A 55 -16.63 -7.51 11.42
C GLU A 55 -16.19 -8.57 10.40
N ILE A 56 -16.46 -9.84 10.74
CA ILE A 56 -16.11 -10.99 9.90
C ILE A 56 -17.31 -11.93 9.81
N SER A 57 -17.77 -12.16 8.58
CA SER A 57 -18.79 -13.17 8.27
C SER A 57 -18.16 -14.22 7.36
N THR A 58 -18.01 -15.43 7.85
CA THR A 58 -17.38 -16.57 7.17
C THR A 58 -17.86 -17.88 7.75
N ASP A 59 -17.83 -18.92 6.93
CA ASP A 59 -18.13 -20.30 7.34
C ASP A 59 -16.90 -21.07 7.86
N CYS A 60 -15.71 -20.42 7.90
CA CYS A 60 -14.47 -21.05 8.35
C CYS A 60 -13.97 -20.53 9.70
N TYR A 61 -13.21 -21.36 10.39
CA TYR A 61 -12.48 -20.95 11.58
C TYR A 61 -11.01 -20.67 11.26
N VAL A 62 -10.48 -19.57 11.80
CA VAL A 62 -9.06 -19.23 11.83
C VAL A 62 -8.63 -18.84 13.25
N ASP A 63 -7.43 -19.23 13.66
CA ASP A 63 -6.85 -18.84 14.95
C ASP A 63 -6.18 -17.45 14.81
N ILE A 64 -6.97 -16.41 15.04
CA ILE A 64 -6.54 -15.02 14.91
C ILE A 64 -5.36 -14.72 15.84
N GLN A 65 -5.35 -15.28 17.07
CA GLN A 65 -4.27 -15.02 18.02
C GLN A 65 -2.96 -15.62 17.54
N GLN A 66 -2.99 -16.83 17.01
CA GLN A 66 -1.82 -17.48 16.43
C GLN A 66 -1.31 -16.75 15.19
N ILE A 67 -2.22 -16.29 14.31
CA ILE A 67 -1.87 -15.50 13.12
C ILE A 67 -1.15 -14.21 13.53
N ALA A 68 -1.69 -13.47 14.51
CA ALA A 68 -1.08 -12.25 15.00
C ALA A 68 0.34 -12.49 15.57
N ARG A 69 0.51 -13.51 16.41
CA ARG A 69 1.82 -13.87 16.99
C ARG A 69 2.83 -14.27 15.91
N LYS A 70 2.43 -15.12 14.97
CA LYS A 70 3.29 -15.55 13.87
C LYS A 70 3.72 -14.37 13.00
N THR A 71 2.82 -13.44 12.71
CA THR A 71 3.13 -12.23 11.95
C THR A 71 4.19 -11.39 12.67
N VAL A 72 4.03 -11.16 13.97
CA VAL A 72 4.99 -10.39 14.79
C VAL A 72 6.35 -11.09 14.89
N GLU A 73 6.35 -12.43 15.02
CA GLU A 73 7.57 -13.25 15.03
C GLU A 73 8.35 -13.12 13.71
N GLU A 74 7.68 -13.26 12.57
CA GLU A 74 8.27 -13.17 11.23
C GLU A 74 8.80 -11.77 10.91
N ILE A 75 8.20 -10.72 11.46
CA ILE A 75 8.73 -9.35 11.43
C ILE A 75 10.05 -9.26 12.20
N GLY A 76 10.20 -10.03 13.29
CA GLY A 76 11.44 -10.10 14.07
C GLY A 76 11.35 -9.56 15.50
N TYR A 77 10.15 -9.37 16.05
CA TYR A 77 9.96 -9.07 17.46
C TYR A 77 9.93 -10.36 18.27
N THR A 78 11.10 -10.91 18.54
CA THR A 78 11.32 -12.24 19.11
C THR A 78 11.97 -12.24 20.50
N ARG A 79 12.16 -11.06 21.10
CA ARG A 79 12.83 -10.92 22.40
C ARG A 79 12.18 -9.82 23.23
N ALA A 80 11.86 -10.14 24.48
CA ALA A 80 11.27 -9.21 25.46
C ALA A 80 12.07 -7.91 25.63
N LYS A 81 13.42 -7.95 25.47
CA LYS A 81 14.28 -6.76 25.56
C LYS A 81 14.01 -5.72 24.46
N PHE A 82 13.23 -6.07 23.41
CA PHE A 82 12.80 -5.11 22.40
C PHE A 82 11.56 -4.32 22.84
N GLY A 83 11.03 -4.59 24.03
CA GLY A 83 9.82 -4.00 24.57
C GLY A 83 8.52 -4.50 23.93
N PHE A 84 8.63 -5.42 22.95
CA PHE A 84 7.54 -6.10 22.28
C PHE A 84 8.02 -7.48 21.81
N ASP A 85 7.25 -8.52 22.08
CA ASP A 85 7.66 -9.91 21.84
C ASP A 85 6.46 -10.77 21.43
N ALA A 86 6.59 -11.51 20.34
CA ALA A 86 5.54 -12.33 19.75
C ALA A 86 5.00 -13.41 20.71
N SER A 87 5.88 -13.96 21.57
CA SER A 87 5.53 -15.06 22.50
C SER A 87 4.83 -14.56 23.75
N THR A 88 5.13 -13.34 24.20
CA THR A 88 4.72 -12.84 25.53
C THR A 88 3.70 -11.69 25.49
N CYS A 89 3.52 -11.01 24.35
CA CYS A 89 2.52 -9.95 24.23
C CYS A 89 1.08 -10.50 24.43
N GLY A 90 0.21 -9.69 25.03
CA GLY A 90 -1.22 -9.98 25.10
C GLY A 90 -1.83 -9.89 23.70
N VAL A 91 -2.71 -10.81 23.33
CA VAL A 91 -3.52 -10.72 22.10
C VAL A 91 -4.97 -10.84 22.48
N ILE A 92 -5.72 -9.78 22.24
CA ILE A 92 -7.16 -9.69 22.51
C ILE A 92 -7.90 -9.63 21.16
N THR A 93 -9.04 -10.32 21.06
CA THR A 93 -9.88 -10.29 19.89
C THR A 93 -11.28 -9.79 20.24
N SER A 94 -11.84 -8.93 19.39
CA SER A 94 -13.22 -8.44 19.46
C SER A 94 -13.83 -8.45 18.06
N ILE A 95 -14.36 -9.59 17.65
CA ILE A 95 -14.89 -9.82 16.30
C ILE A 95 -16.40 -10.05 16.38
N ASN A 96 -17.13 -9.32 15.55
CA ASN A 96 -18.59 -9.46 15.37
C ASN A 96 -18.91 -9.94 13.94
N GLU A 97 -20.14 -10.38 13.71
CA GLU A 97 -20.65 -10.59 12.35
C GLU A 97 -20.96 -9.25 11.68
N GLN A 98 -20.84 -9.21 10.34
CA GLN A 98 -21.24 -8.03 9.56
C GLN A 98 -22.73 -7.70 9.76
N SER A 99 -23.07 -6.41 9.85
CA SER A 99 -24.43 -5.93 9.92
C SER A 99 -25.27 -6.44 8.75
N LYS A 100 -26.47 -6.97 9.05
CA LYS A 100 -27.42 -7.41 8.02
C LYS A 100 -27.89 -6.28 7.11
N ASP A 101 -27.94 -5.04 7.62
CA ASP A 101 -28.34 -3.87 6.83
C ASP A 101 -27.30 -3.54 5.75
N ILE A 102 -26.00 -3.67 6.07
CA ILE A 102 -24.92 -3.50 5.10
C ILE A 102 -24.95 -4.62 4.06
N ALA A 103 -25.15 -5.86 4.48
CA ALA A 103 -25.20 -7.02 3.59
C ALA A 103 -26.28 -6.90 2.52
N LEU A 104 -27.47 -6.34 2.85
CA LEU A 104 -28.57 -6.16 1.89
C LEU A 104 -28.18 -5.34 0.65
N GLY A 105 -27.37 -4.30 0.79
CA GLY A 105 -26.92 -3.46 -0.31
C GLY A 105 -25.75 -4.05 -1.09
N VAL A 106 -24.87 -4.77 -0.40
CA VAL A 106 -23.64 -5.35 -1.01
C VAL A 106 -23.95 -6.63 -1.79
N ASP A 107 -24.82 -7.50 -1.25
CA ASP A 107 -25.14 -8.80 -1.85
C ASP A 107 -26.10 -8.72 -3.04
N SER A 108 -26.83 -7.62 -3.18
CA SER A 108 -27.71 -7.35 -4.32
C SER A 108 -27.82 -5.85 -4.56
N SER A 109 -27.12 -5.35 -5.57
CA SER A 109 -27.12 -3.91 -5.93
C SER A 109 -28.50 -3.43 -6.39
N VAL A 110 -28.66 -2.12 -6.43
CA VAL A 110 -29.87 -1.46 -6.96
C VAL A 110 -30.08 -1.86 -8.42
N GLU A 111 -29.04 -1.92 -9.23
CA GLU A 111 -29.08 -2.30 -10.64
C GLU A 111 -29.44 -3.77 -10.83
N HIS A 112 -28.86 -4.67 -10.04
CA HIS A 112 -29.14 -6.11 -10.12
C HIS A 112 -30.62 -6.45 -9.87
N ARG A 113 -31.25 -5.75 -8.94
CA ARG A 113 -32.69 -5.92 -8.65
C ARG A 113 -33.58 -5.60 -9.85
N SER A 114 -33.11 -4.79 -10.79
CA SER A 114 -33.85 -4.39 -11.99
C SER A 114 -33.37 -5.10 -13.27
N SER A 115 -32.08 -5.33 -13.45
CA SER A 115 -31.49 -5.89 -14.69
C SER A 115 -31.34 -7.41 -14.65
N GLY A 116 -31.09 -8.00 -13.48
CA GLY A 116 -30.71 -9.40 -13.35
C GLY A 116 -29.30 -9.72 -13.90
N ASP A 117 -28.53 -8.75 -14.39
CA ASP A 117 -27.16 -8.94 -14.88
C ASP A 117 -26.24 -9.37 -13.72
N ILE A 118 -25.49 -10.46 -13.92
CA ILE A 118 -24.55 -11.00 -12.94
C ILE A 118 -23.45 -9.99 -12.58
N ALA A 119 -23.04 -9.14 -13.52
CA ALA A 119 -22.03 -8.13 -13.28
C ALA A 119 -22.53 -6.99 -12.36
N ASP A 120 -23.84 -6.80 -12.28
CA ASP A 120 -24.48 -5.88 -11.34
C ASP A 120 -24.72 -6.51 -9.96
N LYS A 121 -24.43 -7.81 -9.75
CA LYS A 121 -24.75 -8.55 -8.53
C LYS A 121 -24.23 -7.86 -7.26
N VAL A 122 -22.97 -7.45 -7.27
CA VAL A 122 -22.32 -6.86 -6.10
C VAL A 122 -22.41 -5.35 -6.17
N GLY A 123 -23.08 -4.74 -5.21
CA GLY A 123 -23.04 -3.29 -4.99
C GLY A 123 -21.76 -2.86 -4.27
N ALA A 124 -21.38 -1.60 -4.39
CA ALA A 124 -20.26 -1.06 -3.61
C ALA A 124 -20.52 -1.21 -2.11
N GLY A 125 -19.52 -1.68 -1.37
CA GLY A 125 -19.63 -1.93 0.07
C GLY A 125 -19.71 -0.67 0.92
N ASP A 126 -19.35 0.46 0.35
CA ASP A 126 -19.46 1.78 0.96
C ASP A 126 -19.50 2.87 -0.12
N GLN A 127 -19.83 4.09 0.27
CA GLN A 127 -19.58 5.29 -0.51
C GLN A 127 -18.08 5.65 -0.44
N GLY A 128 -17.57 6.37 -1.43
CA GLY A 128 -16.20 6.88 -1.34
C GLY A 128 -15.62 7.30 -2.68
N MET A 129 -14.42 7.86 -2.60
CA MET A 129 -13.58 8.23 -3.74
C MET A 129 -12.30 7.41 -3.69
N MET A 130 -11.92 6.77 -4.79
CA MET A 130 -10.73 5.94 -4.90
C MET A 130 -9.86 6.47 -6.02
N PHE A 131 -8.56 6.56 -5.78
CA PHE A 131 -7.61 7.15 -6.72
C PHE A 131 -6.61 6.12 -7.24
N GLY A 132 -6.35 6.20 -8.53
CA GLY A 132 -5.23 5.58 -9.19
C GLY A 132 -4.26 6.63 -9.72
N TYR A 133 -2.98 6.26 -9.82
CA TYR A 133 -1.95 7.11 -10.38
C TYR A 133 -0.88 6.28 -11.10
N ALA A 134 -0.31 6.86 -12.15
CA ALA A 134 0.91 6.38 -12.79
C ALA A 134 1.67 7.56 -13.40
N THR A 135 2.99 7.42 -13.45
CA THR A 135 3.92 8.36 -14.07
C THR A 135 5.05 7.59 -14.75
N ASP A 136 5.65 8.16 -15.79
CA ASP A 136 6.78 7.58 -16.51
C ASP A 136 8.15 7.83 -15.84
N GLU A 137 8.15 8.28 -14.58
CA GLU A 137 9.38 8.57 -13.82
C GLU A 137 10.23 7.33 -13.51
N THR A 138 9.62 6.15 -13.41
CA THR A 138 10.29 4.89 -13.12
C THR A 138 9.75 3.76 -13.99
N GLU A 139 10.50 2.66 -14.11
CA GLU A 139 10.07 1.46 -14.84
C GLU A 139 8.80 0.83 -14.25
N GLU A 140 8.59 1.02 -12.95
CA GLU A 140 7.40 0.57 -12.24
C GLU A 140 6.18 1.47 -12.50
N TYR A 141 6.35 2.59 -13.22
CA TYR A 141 5.33 3.64 -13.41
C TYR A 141 4.86 4.27 -12.10
N MET A 142 5.81 4.48 -11.17
CA MET A 142 5.58 5.05 -9.84
C MET A 142 6.39 6.32 -9.63
N PRO A 143 5.98 7.22 -8.70
CA PRO A 143 6.79 8.36 -8.32
C PRO A 143 8.15 7.94 -7.77
N ILE A 144 9.23 8.52 -8.30
CA ILE A 144 10.59 8.10 -7.97
C ILE A 144 10.94 8.30 -6.48
N ALA A 145 10.51 9.40 -5.87
CA ALA A 145 10.78 9.67 -4.46
C ALA A 145 10.23 8.57 -3.54
N LEU A 146 9.00 8.10 -3.80
CA LEU A 146 8.38 7.01 -3.05
C LEU A 146 9.04 5.67 -3.35
N THR A 147 9.30 5.37 -4.62
CA THR A 147 9.96 4.12 -5.04
C THR A 147 11.30 3.96 -4.34
N LEU A 148 12.10 5.02 -4.27
CA LEU A 148 13.39 5.00 -3.58
C LEU A 148 13.23 4.88 -2.06
N ALA A 149 12.24 5.55 -1.47
CA ALA A 149 11.93 5.42 -0.04
C ALA A 149 11.55 3.97 0.31
N HIS A 150 10.70 3.31 -0.48
CA HIS A 150 10.37 1.89 -0.30
C HIS A 150 11.58 0.97 -0.44
N LYS A 151 12.41 1.19 -1.45
CA LYS A 151 13.63 0.41 -1.66
C LYS A 151 14.60 0.53 -0.46
N LEU A 152 14.71 1.72 0.16
CA LEU A 152 15.53 1.94 1.35
C LEU A 152 15.00 1.19 2.58
N THR A 153 13.70 1.28 2.88
CA THR A 153 13.11 0.58 4.03
C THR A 153 13.11 -0.93 3.87
N LYS A 154 12.89 -1.42 2.64
CA LYS A 154 13.04 -2.85 2.31
C LYS A 154 14.47 -3.32 2.54
N LYS A 155 15.46 -2.53 2.08
CA LYS A 155 16.88 -2.84 2.27
C LYS A 155 17.30 -2.85 3.73
N LEU A 156 16.77 -1.94 4.58
CA LEU A 156 16.97 -1.99 6.03
C LEU A 156 16.52 -3.36 6.62
N SER A 157 15.36 -3.83 6.22
CA SER A 157 14.86 -5.13 6.68
C SER A 157 15.69 -6.31 6.15
N GLU A 158 16.16 -6.25 4.92
CA GLU A 158 17.01 -7.27 4.31
C GLU A 158 18.35 -7.40 5.04
N VAL A 159 19.08 -6.29 5.30
CA VAL A 159 20.38 -6.32 5.98
C VAL A 159 20.27 -6.73 7.45
N ARG A 160 19.12 -6.44 8.09
CA ARG A 160 18.79 -6.91 9.42
C ARG A 160 18.54 -8.42 9.45
N LYS A 161 17.61 -8.90 8.59
CA LYS A 161 17.20 -10.32 8.55
C LYS A 161 18.31 -11.25 8.07
N SER A 162 19.17 -10.79 7.17
CA SER A 162 20.35 -11.56 6.72
C SER A 162 21.46 -11.63 7.75
N GLY A 163 21.39 -10.83 8.82
CA GLY A 163 22.46 -10.75 9.82
C GLY A 163 23.68 -9.93 9.39
N LEU A 164 23.62 -9.21 8.26
CA LEU A 164 24.68 -8.31 7.83
C LEU A 164 24.87 -7.15 8.83
N LEU A 165 23.77 -6.59 9.31
CA LEU A 165 23.74 -5.58 10.37
C LEU A 165 22.90 -6.09 11.54
N PRO A 166 23.44 -7.00 12.39
CA PRO A 166 22.68 -7.74 13.39
C PRO A 166 22.19 -6.89 14.58
N TYR A 167 22.74 -5.70 14.73
CA TYR A 167 22.33 -4.73 15.75
C TYR A 167 21.10 -3.91 15.36
N LEU A 168 20.63 -3.96 14.10
CA LEU A 168 19.39 -3.32 13.69
C LEU A 168 18.17 -4.02 14.30
N ARG A 169 17.13 -3.25 14.56
CA ARG A 169 15.83 -3.70 15.07
C ARG A 169 14.76 -3.50 14.00
N PRO A 170 13.55 -4.08 14.19
CA PRO A 170 12.55 -4.10 13.12
C PRO A 170 12.01 -2.73 12.71
N ASP A 171 11.94 -1.74 13.61
CA ASP A 171 11.37 -0.42 13.30
C ASP A 171 12.36 0.49 12.56
N GLY A 172 11.86 1.19 11.58
CA GLY A 172 12.64 2.14 10.81
C GLY A 172 11.81 2.92 9.79
N LYS A 173 12.38 4.04 9.36
CA LYS A 173 11.75 4.95 8.39
C LYS A 173 12.79 5.44 7.40
N SER A 174 12.33 5.80 6.20
CA SER A 174 13.11 6.51 5.20
C SER A 174 12.32 7.67 4.62
N GLN A 175 13.03 8.68 4.15
CA GLN A 175 12.46 9.80 3.41
C GLN A 175 13.45 10.20 2.31
N VAL A 176 12.94 10.45 1.11
CA VAL A 176 13.74 10.87 -0.04
C VAL A 176 13.15 12.14 -0.62
N THR A 177 14.00 13.17 -0.76
CA THR A 177 13.67 14.41 -1.45
C THR A 177 14.37 14.45 -2.79
N VAL A 178 13.59 14.60 -3.86
CA VAL A 178 14.07 14.68 -5.25
C VAL A 178 13.92 16.10 -5.77
N GLU A 179 14.94 16.58 -6.46
CA GLU A 179 14.93 17.86 -7.18
C GLU A 179 14.55 17.62 -8.63
N TYR A 180 13.59 18.43 -9.12
CA TYR A 180 13.09 18.41 -10.49
C TYR A 180 13.44 19.72 -11.22
N ASP A 181 13.74 19.60 -12.52
CA ASP A 181 13.71 20.73 -13.44
C ASP A 181 12.49 20.57 -14.36
N GLY A 182 11.49 21.42 -14.15
CA GLY A 182 10.16 21.21 -14.74
C GLY A 182 9.51 19.91 -14.24
N ASN A 183 9.35 18.95 -15.14
CA ASN A 183 8.83 17.62 -14.84
C ASN A 183 9.91 16.51 -14.86
N GLU A 184 11.16 16.87 -15.12
CA GLU A 184 12.24 15.90 -15.21
C GLU A 184 13.00 15.76 -13.88
N VAL A 185 13.27 14.52 -13.50
CA VAL A 185 14.08 14.19 -12.33
C VAL A 185 15.52 14.64 -12.57
N LYS A 186 16.05 15.46 -11.69
CA LYS A 186 17.41 16.01 -11.80
C LYS A 186 18.39 15.31 -10.88
N ARG A 187 18.10 15.23 -9.59
CA ARG A 187 18.97 14.65 -8.57
C ARG A 187 18.22 14.33 -7.28
N ILE A 188 18.84 13.54 -6.43
CA ILE A 188 18.40 13.36 -5.05
C ILE A 188 19.05 14.44 -4.19
N ASP A 189 18.22 15.30 -3.59
CA ASP A 189 18.72 16.37 -2.72
C ASP A 189 19.00 15.89 -1.29
N THR A 190 18.04 15.15 -0.71
CA THR A 190 18.14 14.76 0.69
C THR A 190 17.63 13.34 0.90
N VAL A 191 18.35 12.59 1.71
CA VAL A 191 17.99 11.24 2.17
C VAL A 191 17.99 11.20 3.69
N VAL A 192 16.86 10.83 4.28
CA VAL A 192 16.74 10.59 5.72
C VAL A 192 16.48 9.11 5.96
N VAL A 193 17.25 8.49 6.85
CA VAL A 193 17.03 7.11 7.31
C VAL A 193 17.08 7.09 8.83
N SER A 194 16.03 6.58 9.44
CA SER A 194 15.98 6.31 10.88
C SER A 194 15.78 4.82 11.08
N SER A 195 16.66 4.17 11.81
CA SER A 195 16.58 2.73 12.10
C SER A 195 16.76 2.48 13.58
N GLN A 196 15.84 1.72 14.15
CA GLN A 196 15.97 1.22 15.51
C GLN A 196 17.17 0.27 15.61
N HIS A 197 17.93 0.36 16.70
CA HIS A 197 19.17 -0.41 16.90
C HIS A 197 19.36 -0.83 18.36
N SER A 198 20.29 -1.75 18.62
CA SER A 198 20.73 -2.07 19.98
C SER A 198 21.73 -1.05 20.49
N ASP A 199 21.94 -1.08 21.80
CA ASP A 199 22.96 -0.30 22.52
C ASP A 199 24.41 -0.76 22.24
N GLU A 200 24.60 -1.85 21.51
CA GLU A 200 25.91 -2.47 21.21
C GLU A 200 26.69 -1.76 20.09
N VAL A 201 26.05 -0.86 19.33
CA VAL A 201 26.64 -0.16 18.18
C VAL A 201 26.82 1.33 18.46
N SER A 202 27.98 1.90 18.13
CA SER A 202 28.18 3.34 18.19
C SER A 202 27.42 4.07 17.10
N THR A 203 27.02 5.32 17.34
CA THR A 203 26.31 6.15 16.37
C THR A 203 27.11 6.33 15.07
N GLU A 204 28.43 6.48 15.17
CA GLU A 204 29.33 6.65 14.02
C GLU A 204 29.31 5.41 13.15
N ARG A 205 29.52 4.23 13.74
CA ARG A 205 29.49 2.95 13.00
C ARG A 205 28.13 2.69 12.38
N LEU A 206 27.06 2.92 13.10
CA LEU A 206 25.69 2.80 12.58
C LEU A 206 25.49 3.65 11.33
N ARG A 207 25.92 4.93 11.36
CA ARG A 207 25.81 5.85 10.22
C ARG A 207 26.64 5.41 9.02
N GLU A 208 27.87 5.00 9.22
CA GLU A 208 28.74 4.49 8.16
C GLU A 208 28.16 3.23 7.50
N ASP A 209 27.71 2.28 8.30
CA ASP A 209 27.15 1.03 7.81
C ASP A 209 25.82 1.25 7.06
N ILE A 210 24.90 2.07 7.56
CA ILE A 210 23.66 2.40 6.85
C ILE A 210 23.95 3.16 5.56
N LEU A 211 24.90 4.09 5.56
CA LEU A 211 25.30 4.80 4.33
C LEU A 211 25.83 3.83 3.27
N ARG A 212 26.68 2.88 3.65
CA ARG A 212 27.32 1.94 2.75
C ARG A 212 26.36 0.82 2.31
N GLU A 213 25.74 0.11 3.26
CA GLU A 213 25.00 -1.13 3.01
C GLU A 213 23.53 -0.92 2.64
N VAL A 214 22.99 0.26 2.92
CA VAL A 214 21.59 0.59 2.63
C VAL A 214 21.51 1.69 1.58
N ILE A 215 21.99 2.88 1.88
CA ILE A 215 21.74 4.06 1.03
C ILE A 215 22.47 3.92 -0.31
N LYS A 216 23.79 3.74 -0.29
CA LYS A 216 24.61 3.62 -1.51
C LYS A 216 24.41 2.29 -2.27
N ALA A 217 23.84 1.27 -1.60
CA ALA A 217 23.49 0.01 -2.24
C ALA A 217 22.17 0.07 -3.02
N VAL A 218 21.30 1.05 -2.74
CA VAL A 218 19.96 1.15 -3.31
C VAL A 218 19.81 2.32 -4.26
N LEU A 219 20.37 3.48 -3.91
CA LEU A 219 20.13 4.70 -4.67
C LEU A 219 20.95 4.75 -5.97
N PRO A 220 20.33 5.18 -7.09
CA PRO A 220 21.01 5.35 -8.37
C PRO A 220 22.18 6.35 -8.24
N LYS A 221 23.38 5.93 -8.62
CA LYS A 221 24.59 6.75 -8.47
C LYS A 221 24.54 8.03 -9.31
N GLU A 222 23.89 7.98 -10.44
CA GLU A 222 23.70 9.09 -11.38
C GLU A 222 22.82 10.19 -10.84
N LEU A 223 21.99 9.90 -9.82
CA LEU A 223 21.17 10.90 -9.13
C LEU A 223 21.79 11.45 -7.85
N LEU A 224 22.97 10.96 -7.47
CA LEU A 224 23.71 11.43 -6.29
C LEU A 224 24.86 12.33 -6.71
N ASP A 225 25.05 13.42 -5.97
CA ASP A 225 26.18 14.33 -6.15
C ASP A 225 26.79 14.77 -4.81
N GLU A 226 27.77 15.66 -4.86
CA GLU A 226 28.45 16.21 -3.68
C GLU A 226 27.57 17.05 -2.77
N ASN A 227 26.42 17.52 -3.28
CA ASN A 227 25.45 18.32 -2.55
C ASN A 227 24.33 17.49 -1.94
N THR A 228 24.29 16.18 -2.21
CA THR A 228 23.30 15.27 -1.63
C THR A 228 23.49 15.15 -0.12
N LYS A 229 22.44 15.46 0.64
CA LYS A 229 22.47 15.48 2.12
C LYS A 229 21.98 14.14 2.67
N TYR A 230 22.70 13.62 3.67
CA TYR A 230 22.35 12.36 4.34
C TYR A 230 22.10 12.61 5.84
N TYR A 231 20.90 12.29 6.31
CA TYR A 231 20.52 12.33 7.71
C TYR A 231 20.23 10.90 8.21
N ILE A 232 21.18 10.31 8.93
CA ILE A 232 21.07 8.95 9.45
C ILE A 232 20.97 9.02 10.96
N ASN A 233 19.84 8.55 11.53
CA ASN A 233 19.50 8.71 12.94
C ASN A 233 19.89 10.12 13.44
N PRO A 234 19.25 11.18 12.92
CA PRO A 234 19.68 12.56 13.23
C PRO A 234 19.52 12.93 14.70
N THR A 235 18.64 12.25 15.44
CA THR A 235 18.48 12.40 16.90
C THR A 235 19.60 11.73 17.69
N GLY A 236 20.47 10.92 17.04
CA GLY A 236 21.56 10.15 17.63
C GLY A 236 21.12 8.73 17.97
N ARG A 237 20.35 8.54 19.03
CA ARG A 237 19.94 7.23 19.55
C ARG A 237 18.50 6.89 19.18
N PHE A 238 18.26 5.66 18.69
CA PHE A 238 16.93 5.10 18.44
C PHE A 238 16.87 3.65 18.92
N GLU A 239 16.93 3.44 20.24
CA GLU A 239 16.88 2.11 20.87
C GLU A 239 15.44 1.71 21.19
N ILE A 240 14.62 2.64 21.68
CA ILE A 240 13.20 2.42 21.95
C ILE A 240 12.40 2.73 20.67
N GLY A 241 11.73 1.71 20.13
CA GLY A 241 10.93 1.80 18.90
C GLY A 241 9.93 0.66 18.84
N GLY A 242 9.27 0.51 17.69
CA GLY A 242 8.16 -0.42 17.54
C GLY A 242 6.99 -0.10 18.47
N PRO A 243 6.11 -1.06 18.79
CA PRO A 243 4.96 -0.84 19.68
C PRO A 243 5.31 -0.39 21.11
N HIS A 244 6.58 -0.54 21.50
CA HIS A 244 7.06 0.00 22.77
C HIS A 244 7.28 1.52 22.72
N GLY A 245 7.66 2.05 21.57
CA GLY A 245 7.93 3.49 21.39
C GLY A 245 6.69 4.28 20.99
N ASP A 246 5.82 3.70 20.18
CA ASP A 246 4.60 4.34 19.67
C ASP A 246 3.53 3.29 19.39
N SER A 247 2.26 3.67 19.50
CA SER A 247 1.15 2.80 19.17
C SER A 247 0.94 2.71 17.65
N GLY A 248 0.47 1.56 17.17
CA GLY A 248 0.09 1.31 15.80
C GLY A 248 -1.39 1.02 15.62
N LEU A 249 -1.91 1.38 14.46
CA LEU A 249 -3.26 1.04 14.02
C LEU A 249 -3.25 0.70 12.52
N THR A 250 -4.16 -0.22 12.13
CA THR A 250 -4.43 -0.50 10.72
C THR A 250 -4.88 0.76 9.99
N GLY A 251 -4.33 0.99 8.78
CA GLY A 251 -4.77 2.08 7.91
C GLY A 251 -4.26 3.46 8.28
N ARG A 252 -3.15 3.58 9.05
CA ARG A 252 -2.51 4.87 9.37
C ARG A 252 -1.30 5.22 8.52
N LYS A 253 -0.99 4.41 7.49
CA LYS A 253 0.11 4.66 6.54
C LYS A 253 -0.37 4.69 5.10
N ILE A 254 -1.60 5.20 4.88
CA ILE A 254 -2.29 5.16 3.57
C ILE A 254 -1.56 5.92 2.47
N ILE A 255 -0.79 6.94 2.77
CA ILE A 255 0.01 7.69 1.79
C ILE A 255 1.27 6.90 1.42
N VAL A 256 1.92 6.24 2.39
CA VAL A 256 3.03 5.30 2.16
C VAL A 256 2.55 4.11 1.32
N ASP A 257 1.35 3.62 1.58
CA ASP A 257 0.75 2.48 0.87
C ASP A 257 0.42 2.78 -0.59
N THR A 258 0.24 4.05 -0.96
CA THR A 258 -0.24 4.48 -2.28
C THR A 258 0.83 5.20 -3.10
N TYR A 259 0.83 6.53 -3.13
CA TYR A 259 1.65 7.30 -4.09
C TYR A 259 2.56 8.34 -3.43
N GLY A 260 2.74 8.28 -2.09
CA GLY A 260 3.69 9.14 -1.37
C GLY A 260 3.39 10.64 -1.45
N GLY A 261 2.14 11.03 -1.71
CA GLY A 261 1.72 12.42 -1.84
C GLY A 261 1.70 12.95 -3.28
N SER A 262 2.08 12.14 -4.28
CA SER A 262 2.04 12.55 -5.70
C SER A 262 0.63 12.54 -6.30
N CYS A 263 -0.34 11.94 -5.60
CA CYS A 263 -1.73 11.82 -6.01
C CYS A 263 -2.64 12.08 -4.82
N PRO A 264 -3.85 12.63 -5.00
CA PRO A 264 -4.87 12.67 -3.97
C PRO A 264 -5.19 11.28 -3.41
N HIS A 265 -5.80 11.26 -2.21
CA HIS A 265 -6.23 10.03 -1.56
C HIS A 265 -7.65 10.20 -1.02
N GLY A 266 -8.52 9.19 -1.21
CA GLY A 266 -9.90 9.23 -0.74
C GLY A 266 -10.09 8.96 0.75
N GLY A 267 -9.02 8.59 1.48
CA GLY A 267 -9.02 8.34 2.92
C GLY A 267 -9.24 6.88 3.31
N GLY A 268 -9.70 6.00 2.41
CA GLY A 268 -9.95 4.59 2.69
C GLY A 268 -8.66 3.79 2.86
N ALA A 269 -8.52 3.06 3.97
CA ALA A 269 -7.45 2.09 4.18
C ALA A 269 -7.71 0.81 3.39
N PHE A 270 -6.64 0.10 3.00
CA PHE A 270 -6.71 -1.16 2.24
C PHE A 270 -6.69 -2.39 3.15
N SER A 271 -5.70 -2.44 4.06
CA SER A 271 -5.42 -3.61 4.88
C SER A 271 -6.64 -4.06 5.70
N GLY A 272 -6.83 -5.37 5.78
CA GLY A 272 -7.93 -6.01 6.52
C GLY A 272 -9.27 -6.03 5.81
N LYS A 273 -9.40 -5.43 4.62
CA LYS A 273 -10.64 -5.36 3.85
C LYS A 273 -10.68 -6.42 2.74
N ASP A 274 -11.76 -7.21 2.68
CA ASP A 274 -12.03 -8.10 1.55
C ASP A 274 -12.37 -7.29 0.27
N PRO A 275 -12.28 -7.90 -0.95
CA PRO A 275 -12.38 -7.16 -2.20
C PRO A 275 -13.76 -6.59 -2.53
N THR A 276 -14.80 -6.86 -1.76
CA THR A 276 -16.10 -6.18 -1.92
C THR A 276 -16.07 -4.73 -1.44
N LYS A 277 -15.09 -4.37 -0.61
CA LYS A 277 -14.83 -3.01 -0.18
C LYS A 277 -14.12 -2.26 -1.31
N VAL A 278 -14.83 -1.32 -1.93
CA VAL A 278 -14.33 -0.52 -3.06
C VAL A 278 -13.13 0.34 -2.70
N ASP A 279 -12.95 0.73 -1.45
CA ASP A 279 -11.74 1.39 -0.95
C ASP A 279 -10.48 0.66 -1.42
N ARG A 280 -10.50 -0.66 -1.40
CA ARG A 280 -9.39 -1.50 -1.83
C ARG A 280 -9.49 -1.88 -3.31
N SER A 281 -10.56 -2.51 -3.71
CA SER A 281 -10.70 -3.09 -5.06
C SER A 281 -10.72 -2.02 -6.15
N ALA A 282 -11.45 -0.92 -5.98
CA ALA A 282 -11.50 0.16 -6.95
C ALA A 282 -10.21 0.98 -7.00
N ALA A 283 -9.49 1.14 -5.87
CA ALA A 283 -8.16 1.76 -5.88
C ALA A 283 -7.16 0.90 -6.67
N TYR A 284 -7.21 -0.42 -6.55
CA TYR A 284 -6.38 -1.33 -7.33
C TYR A 284 -6.74 -1.30 -8.83
N MET A 285 -8.03 -1.24 -9.15
CA MET A 285 -8.48 -1.08 -10.54
C MET A 285 -8.06 0.27 -11.12
N ALA A 286 -8.20 1.34 -10.37
CA ALA A 286 -7.74 2.66 -10.79
C ALA A 286 -6.23 2.69 -11.06
N ARG A 287 -5.41 2.04 -10.22
CA ARG A 287 -3.97 1.85 -10.47
C ARG A 287 -3.72 1.06 -11.77
N TYR A 288 -4.40 -0.06 -11.95
CA TYR A 288 -4.28 -0.89 -13.15
C TYR A 288 -4.56 -0.09 -14.44
N ILE A 289 -5.62 0.71 -14.42
CA ILE A 289 -6.00 1.56 -15.56
C ILE A 289 -4.94 2.63 -15.81
N CYS A 290 -4.56 3.42 -14.79
CA CYS A 290 -3.56 4.48 -14.93
C CYS A 290 -2.23 3.95 -15.47
N LYS A 291 -1.77 2.80 -14.97
CA LYS A 291 -0.53 2.17 -15.42
C LYS A 291 -0.59 1.78 -16.90
N ASN A 292 -1.69 1.19 -17.35
CA ASN A 292 -1.89 0.83 -18.75
C ASN A 292 -2.03 2.08 -19.65
N VAL A 293 -2.69 3.14 -19.18
CA VAL A 293 -2.81 4.42 -19.91
C VAL A 293 -1.43 5.05 -20.16
N VAL A 294 -0.58 5.11 -19.11
CA VAL A 294 0.77 5.67 -19.24
C VAL A 294 1.66 4.75 -20.09
N ALA A 295 1.64 3.46 -19.85
CA ALA A 295 2.43 2.49 -20.61
C ALA A 295 2.03 2.42 -22.10
N ALA A 296 0.77 2.68 -22.43
CA ALA A 296 0.31 2.80 -23.82
C ALA A 296 0.80 4.09 -24.51
N GLY A 297 1.28 5.08 -23.76
CA GLY A 297 1.71 6.38 -24.29
C GLY A 297 0.57 7.39 -24.47
N LEU A 298 -0.60 7.13 -23.88
CA LEU A 298 -1.72 8.09 -23.90
C LEU A 298 -1.44 9.34 -23.05
N ALA A 299 -0.61 9.22 -22.03
CA ALA A 299 -0.12 10.32 -21.20
C ALA A 299 1.21 9.94 -20.54
N LYS A 300 1.99 10.93 -20.07
CA LYS A 300 3.16 10.69 -19.21
C LYS A 300 2.77 10.56 -17.74
N LYS A 301 1.68 11.18 -17.33
CA LYS A 301 1.07 11.11 -16.01
C LYS A 301 -0.42 10.90 -16.13
N CYS A 302 -0.97 10.09 -15.26
CA CYS A 302 -2.41 9.83 -15.22
C CYS A 302 -2.87 9.67 -13.78
N THR A 303 -3.79 10.52 -13.36
CA THR A 303 -4.61 10.36 -12.16
C THR A 303 -6.02 9.95 -12.59
N LEU A 304 -6.57 8.92 -11.97
CA LEU A 304 -7.95 8.48 -12.16
C LEU A 304 -8.66 8.48 -10.80
N GLU A 305 -9.81 9.16 -10.72
CA GLU A 305 -10.74 9.07 -9.60
C GLU A 305 -11.95 8.24 -10.00
N LEU A 306 -12.31 7.29 -9.15
CA LEU A 306 -13.55 6.51 -9.21
C LEU A 306 -14.35 6.79 -7.94
N SER A 307 -15.64 7.14 -8.09
CA SER A 307 -16.52 7.38 -6.93
C SER A 307 -17.70 6.43 -6.96
N TYR A 308 -18.07 5.92 -5.79
CA TYR A 308 -19.20 4.99 -5.62
C TYR A 308 -20.18 5.46 -4.55
N ALA A 309 -21.42 4.98 -4.67
CA ALA A 309 -22.43 5.04 -3.62
C ALA A 309 -22.68 3.63 -3.06
N ILE A 310 -22.92 3.51 -1.76
CA ILE A 310 -23.20 2.21 -1.12
C ILE A 310 -24.37 1.50 -1.80
N GLY A 311 -24.22 0.21 -2.08
CA GLY A 311 -25.26 -0.61 -2.71
C GLY A 311 -25.48 -0.36 -4.20
N VAL A 312 -24.69 0.51 -4.85
CA VAL A 312 -24.73 0.81 -6.31
C VAL A 312 -23.54 0.12 -6.98
N ALA A 313 -23.78 -0.57 -8.10
CA ALA A 313 -22.73 -1.30 -8.80
C ALA A 313 -21.90 -0.39 -9.69
N LYS A 314 -22.51 0.54 -10.40
CA LYS A 314 -21.78 1.44 -11.31
C LYS A 314 -21.16 2.60 -10.54
N PRO A 315 -19.94 3.05 -10.94
CA PRO A 315 -19.40 4.27 -10.37
C PRO A 315 -20.31 5.46 -10.70
N ILE A 316 -20.46 6.38 -9.76
CA ILE A 316 -21.22 7.63 -9.94
C ILE A 316 -20.39 8.72 -10.64
N SER A 317 -19.05 8.59 -10.60
CA SER A 317 -18.12 9.50 -11.26
C SER A 317 -16.86 8.76 -11.69
N VAL A 318 -16.34 9.13 -12.89
CA VAL A 318 -15.04 8.73 -13.41
C VAL A 318 -14.35 10.01 -13.88
N PHE A 319 -13.28 10.40 -13.21
CA PHE A 319 -12.55 11.64 -13.51
C PHE A 319 -11.09 11.30 -13.81
N VAL A 320 -10.55 11.86 -14.90
CA VAL A 320 -9.16 11.71 -15.33
C VAL A 320 -8.48 13.07 -15.32
N ASN A 321 -7.22 13.10 -14.88
CA ASN A 321 -6.33 14.25 -14.99
C ASN A 321 -4.93 13.77 -15.42
N THR A 322 -4.47 14.22 -16.56
CA THR A 322 -3.14 13.90 -17.10
C THR A 322 -2.10 14.98 -16.86
N GLU A 323 -2.39 15.99 -16.06
CA GLU A 323 -1.52 17.17 -15.84
C GLU A 323 -1.05 17.80 -17.17
N SER A 324 -1.92 17.83 -18.17
CA SER A 324 -1.65 18.30 -19.53
C SER A 324 -0.55 17.52 -20.28
N THR A 325 -0.27 16.29 -19.88
CA THR A 325 0.68 15.40 -20.58
C THR A 325 0.00 14.43 -21.55
N GLY A 326 -1.33 14.42 -21.61
CA GLY A 326 -2.12 13.55 -22.48
C GLY A 326 -1.96 13.89 -23.96
N VAL A 327 -1.91 12.85 -24.81
CA VAL A 327 -1.99 13.01 -26.28
C VAL A 327 -3.44 13.22 -26.76
N LEU A 328 -4.40 12.95 -25.87
CA LEU A 328 -5.82 13.25 -25.99
C LEU A 328 -6.24 14.12 -24.80
N SER A 329 -7.41 14.72 -24.87
CA SER A 329 -7.98 15.44 -23.72
C SER A 329 -8.33 14.49 -22.56
N ASP A 330 -8.34 14.99 -21.34
CA ASP A 330 -8.71 14.21 -20.16
C ASP A 330 -10.12 13.59 -20.27
N GLY A 331 -11.06 14.32 -20.92
CA GLY A 331 -12.42 13.81 -21.20
C GLY A 331 -12.43 12.65 -22.18
N GLU A 332 -11.65 12.71 -23.27
CA GLU A 332 -11.54 11.61 -24.23
C GLU A 332 -10.90 10.37 -23.58
N ILE A 333 -9.90 10.56 -22.69
CA ILE A 333 -9.31 9.44 -21.95
C ILE A 333 -10.32 8.85 -20.95
N ALA A 334 -11.13 9.68 -20.29
CA ALA A 334 -12.21 9.20 -19.42
C ALA A 334 -13.26 8.37 -20.17
N ASP A 335 -13.63 8.79 -21.40
CA ASP A 335 -14.54 8.03 -22.27
C ASP A 335 -13.93 6.68 -22.67
N ILE A 336 -12.64 6.65 -23.00
CA ILE A 336 -11.90 5.40 -23.29
C ILE A 336 -11.91 4.49 -22.06
N VAL A 337 -11.64 5.01 -20.86
CA VAL A 337 -11.69 4.23 -19.62
C VAL A 337 -13.07 3.61 -19.42
N ASN A 338 -14.14 4.37 -19.54
CA ASN A 338 -15.51 3.87 -19.41
C ASN A 338 -15.87 2.80 -20.45
N LYS A 339 -15.29 2.87 -21.65
CA LYS A 339 -15.54 1.92 -22.72
C LYS A 339 -14.75 0.62 -22.58
N GLU A 340 -13.50 0.71 -22.18
CA GLU A 340 -12.56 -0.41 -22.19
C GLU A 340 -12.51 -1.20 -20.88
N PHE A 341 -13.00 -0.62 -19.76
CA PHE A 341 -12.94 -1.23 -18.44
C PHE A 341 -14.31 -1.30 -17.79
N ASP A 342 -14.66 -2.47 -17.27
CA ASP A 342 -15.86 -2.63 -16.45
C ASP A 342 -15.53 -2.30 -15.01
N LEU A 343 -16.05 -1.17 -14.53
CA LEU A 343 -15.74 -0.60 -13.22
C LEU A 343 -16.70 -1.06 -12.11
N ARG A 344 -17.58 -2.02 -12.39
CA ARG A 344 -18.48 -2.60 -11.37
C ARG A 344 -17.69 -3.50 -10.41
N PRO A 345 -17.96 -3.48 -9.08
CA PRO A 345 -17.19 -4.25 -8.09
C PRO A 345 -17.01 -5.74 -8.45
N TYR A 346 -18.06 -6.40 -8.90
CA TYR A 346 -17.98 -7.81 -9.35
C TYR A 346 -16.96 -8.01 -10.47
N SER A 347 -16.99 -7.15 -11.47
CA SER A 347 -16.09 -7.23 -12.62
C SER A 347 -14.65 -6.89 -12.25
N ILE A 348 -14.43 -5.92 -11.36
CA ILE A 348 -13.11 -5.60 -10.81
C ILE A 348 -12.52 -6.81 -10.08
N ILE A 349 -13.28 -7.41 -9.16
CA ILE A 349 -12.86 -8.59 -8.40
C ILE A 349 -12.44 -9.72 -9.33
N LYS A 350 -13.23 -9.98 -10.38
CA LYS A 350 -12.96 -11.02 -11.38
C LYS A 350 -11.74 -10.70 -12.24
N THR A 351 -11.65 -9.47 -12.76
CA THR A 351 -10.56 -9.03 -13.66
C THR A 351 -9.20 -9.09 -12.97
N LEU A 352 -9.15 -8.67 -11.71
CA LEU A 352 -7.92 -8.65 -10.92
C LEU A 352 -7.74 -9.90 -10.04
N ASN A 353 -8.65 -10.88 -10.12
CA ASN A 353 -8.60 -12.11 -9.33
C ASN A 353 -8.42 -11.87 -7.81
N LEU A 354 -9.19 -10.94 -7.26
CA LEU A 354 -8.98 -10.42 -5.90
C LEU A 354 -9.46 -11.36 -4.77
N ARG A 355 -10.05 -12.52 -5.06
CA ARG A 355 -10.42 -13.49 -4.04
C ARG A 355 -9.31 -14.49 -3.70
N THR A 356 -8.10 -14.21 -4.22
CA THR A 356 -6.88 -14.98 -3.93
C THR A 356 -6.19 -14.40 -2.69
N PRO A 357 -5.64 -15.23 -1.78
CA PRO A 357 -4.93 -14.78 -0.58
C PRO A 357 -3.55 -14.21 -0.94
N ILE A 358 -3.50 -12.93 -1.30
CA ILE A 358 -2.28 -12.20 -1.72
C ILE A 358 -2.01 -10.96 -0.87
N TYR A 359 -2.88 -10.66 0.08
CA TYR A 359 -2.99 -9.35 0.71
C TYR A 359 -1.90 -9.10 1.76
N ARG A 360 -1.48 -10.09 2.52
CA ARG A 360 -0.39 -9.93 3.48
C ARG A 360 0.88 -9.38 2.83
N ASN A 361 1.18 -9.80 1.61
CA ASN A 361 2.35 -9.32 0.87
C ASN A 361 2.24 -7.86 0.47
N THR A 362 1.05 -7.28 0.40
CA THR A 362 0.83 -5.87 0.07
C THR A 362 1.06 -4.95 1.26
N ALA A 363 0.91 -5.45 2.48
CA ALA A 363 0.85 -4.67 3.70
C ALA A 363 2.16 -3.97 4.11
N SER A 364 3.26 -4.15 3.37
CA SER A 364 4.55 -3.49 3.60
C SER A 364 5.18 -3.10 2.28
N TYR A 365 5.92 -1.98 2.27
CA TYR A 365 6.69 -1.48 1.12
C TYR A 365 5.83 -1.08 -0.09
N GLY A 366 4.60 -0.63 0.15
CA GLY A 366 3.66 -0.14 -0.85
C GLY A 366 2.82 -1.22 -1.52
N HIS A 367 1.59 -0.84 -1.88
CA HIS A 367 0.64 -1.71 -2.60
C HIS A 367 0.85 -1.66 -4.12
N PHE A 368 1.58 -0.67 -4.62
CA PHE A 368 1.76 -0.40 -6.04
C PHE A 368 3.24 -0.44 -6.47
N GLY A 369 3.47 -0.62 -7.78
CA GLY A 369 4.81 -0.68 -8.37
C GLY A 369 5.51 -2.03 -8.21
N ARG A 370 4.79 -3.11 -7.90
CA ARG A 370 5.33 -4.44 -7.65
C ARG A 370 4.69 -5.46 -8.60
N SER A 371 5.47 -5.95 -9.54
CA SER A 371 5.01 -6.76 -10.69
C SER A 371 4.31 -8.08 -10.33
N GLU A 372 4.49 -8.57 -9.09
CA GLU A 372 3.82 -9.77 -8.60
C GLU A 372 2.32 -9.61 -8.38
N PHE A 373 1.80 -8.39 -8.35
CA PHE A 373 0.39 -8.13 -8.10
C PHE A 373 -0.44 -7.98 -9.38
N PRO A 374 -1.69 -8.49 -9.41
CA PRO A 374 -2.52 -8.50 -10.62
C PRO A 374 -2.81 -7.11 -11.21
N TRP A 375 -2.89 -6.08 -10.38
CA TRP A 375 -3.14 -4.70 -10.82
C TRP A 375 -1.91 -3.99 -11.41
N GLU A 376 -0.77 -4.67 -11.46
CA GLU A 376 0.44 -4.15 -12.11
C GLU A 376 0.65 -4.71 -13.53
N ARG A 377 -0.26 -5.55 -14.04
CA ARG A 377 -0.18 -6.09 -15.40
C ARG A 377 -0.34 -5.01 -16.47
N LEU A 378 0.34 -5.21 -17.59
CA LEU A 378 0.32 -4.33 -18.77
C LEU A 378 -0.41 -4.96 -19.96
N ASP A 379 -1.39 -5.81 -19.70
CA ASP A 379 -2.13 -6.60 -20.69
C ASP A 379 -3.19 -5.83 -21.48
N ARG A 380 -3.41 -4.54 -21.17
CA ARG A 380 -4.34 -3.66 -21.91
C ARG A 380 -3.63 -2.60 -22.75
N VAL A 381 -2.29 -2.61 -22.79
CA VAL A 381 -1.50 -1.60 -23.51
C VAL A 381 -1.85 -1.59 -25.01
N GLU A 382 -1.89 -2.74 -25.67
CA GLU A 382 -2.20 -2.82 -27.10
C GLU A 382 -3.64 -2.40 -27.42
N ASP A 383 -4.59 -2.69 -26.51
CA ASP A 383 -5.97 -2.24 -26.65
C ASP A 383 -6.10 -0.71 -26.56
N LEU A 384 -5.26 -0.08 -25.76
CA LEU A 384 -5.27 1.37 -25.56
C LEU A 384 -4.50 2.11 -26.65
N LYS A 385 -3.43 1.54 -27.20
CA LYS A 385 -2.64 2.14 -28.30
C LYS A 385 -3.47 2.45 -29.55
N LYS A 386 -4.55 1.70 -29.79
CA LYS A 386 -5.44 1.96 -30.95
C LYS A 386 -6.12 3.34 -30.94
N TYR A 387 -6.12 4.02 -29.81
CA TYR A 387 -6.65 5.38 -29.66
C TYR A 387 -5.62 6.48 -29.93
N ILE A 388 -4.34 6.14 -30.04
CA ILE A 388 -3.28 7.06 -30.45
C ILE A 388 -3.33 7.14 -31.99
N LYS A 389 -3.59 8.33 -32.50
CA LYS A 389 -3.67 8.61 -33.94
C LYS A 389 -2.28 8.80 -34.55
#